data_d762592b143d75fd9b60b9ec5b24eeb4
#
_entry.id   d762592b143d75fd9b60b9ec5b24eeb4
#
_cell.length_a   1.000
_cell.length_b   1.000
_cell.length_c   1.000
_cell.angle_alpha   90.00
_cell.angle_beta   90.00
_cell.angle_gamma   90.00
#
_symmetry.space_group_name_H-M   'P 1'
#
loop_
_entity.id
_entity.type
_entity.pdbx_description
1 polymer ?
#
loop_
_entity_poly.entity_id
_entity_poly.type
_entity_poly.pdbx_seq_one_letter_code
_entity_poly.pdbx_strand_id
1 'polypeptide(L)'
;MKIKLTDCLRPLMLGAVLLSTVVHAQVQTLDKVVAIVDNDVVMQSQLDARVNEVRQTIAKRGAGAPPPGVLEQQVLERLIVENLQLQIGERSGIRITDEELNQAIATIAQRNNMSVDQFRAALARDGMSYNDAREQVRREMVISRVRQRRVAERIQVTEQEVKNFLASDMGKMQLSEEFHLASILIPTPESASSDAIQSAGRQAMEIYQQLKNGADFAQMAIARSASETALEGGDMGWRKAAQLPPPFDRQLSVMSVGDVTQPMRTPGGFIIVKLLEKRGGGNQVRDEVHVRHILIKPSEIRSEAATQQLAEKLYERIQAGEDFAELAKSYSEDPGSALNGGDLNWIDPNALVPEFREVMANTPQGKLSKPFQTQFGWHVLEVLGRRATDSTSQAREQQAMTVLRNRKYDEELQTWLRQIRDEAYVEIKLPGVDQAAQ
;
A
#
# COMPACT_ATOMS: atom_id res chain seq x y z
N MET A 1 -84.03 33.19 40.49
CA MET A 1 -84.49 34.00 41.67
C MET A 1 -83.35 34.83 42.13
N LYS A 2 -83.51 36.17 41.92
CA LYS A 2 -83.00 37.32 42.72
C LYS A 2 -81.54 37.32 43.20
N ILE A 3 -80.64 38.18 42.61
CA ILE A 3 -80.26 39.56 43.03
C ILE A 3 -79.35 39.54 44.26
N LYS A 4 -78.11 40.14 44.13
CA LYS A 4 -77.66 41.55 44.32
C LYS A 4 -76.16 41.63 44.13
N LEU A 5 -75.78 42.49 43.27
CA LEU A 5 -74.85 43.63 43.38
C LEU A 5 -74.35 44.04 44.79
N THR A 6 -73.05 44.24 44.94
CA THR A 6 -72.49 45.49 45.50
C THR A 6 -70.96 45.47 45.37
N ASP A 7 -70.50 46.50 44.73
CA ASP A 7 -69.19 47.20 44.71
C ASP A 7 -68.13 46.88 45.76
N CYS A 8 -66.86 46.80 45.28
CA CYS A 8 -65.76 47.55 45.89
C CYS A 8 -64.56 47.68 44.93
N LEU A 9 -64.38 48.87 44.44
CA LEU A 9 -63.14 49.32 43.79
C LEU A 9 -61.93 49.10 44.69
N ARG A 10 -60.84 48.52 44.15
CA ARG A 10 -59.51 48.69 44.65
C ARG A 10 -58.53 48.81 43.44
N PRO A 11 -57.61 49.76 43.49
CA PRO A 11 -56.75 50.13 42.36
C PRO A 11 -55.66 49.06 42.18
N LEU A 12 -55.50 48.59 40.93
CA LEU A 12 -54.41 47.72 40.51
C LEU A 12 -53.16 48.55 40.36
N MET A 13 -52.22 48.42 41.29
CA MET A 13 -50.81 48.87 41.09
C MET A 13 -50.14 47.97 40.07
N LEU A 14 -49.88 48.50 38.89
CA LEU A 14 -49.09 47.88 37.82
C LEU A 14 -47.60 47.99 38.20
N GLY A 15 -47.08 46.93 38.87
CA GLY A 15 -45.64 46.73 39.09
C GLY A 15 -45.00 46.25 37.81
N ALA A 16 -44.34 47.16 37.06
CA ALA A 16 -43.49 46.84 35.95
C ALA A 16 -42.22 46.14 36.48
N VAL A 17 -42.20 44.81 36.42
CA VAL A 17 -40.97 43.98 36.63
C VAL A 17 -40.14 44.12 35.36
N LEU A 18 -39.12 44.99 35.39
CA LEU A 18 -38.04 45.01 34.43
C LEU A 18 -37.20 43.72 34.55
N LEU A 19 -37.55 42.72 33.72
CA LEU A 19 -36.69 41.56 33.47
C LEU A 19 -35.44 42.05 32.73
N SER A 20 -34.40 42.37 33.46
CA SER A 20 -33.06 42.57 32.90
C SER A 20 -32.57 41.20 32.38
N THR A 21 -32.73 40.96 31.09
CA THR A 21 -32.06 39.87 30.38
C THR A 21 -30.55 40.17 30.43
N VAL A 22 -29.82 39.47 31.29
CA VAL A 22 -28.37 39.43 31.25
C VAL A 22 -27.98 38.72 29.96
N VAL A 23 -27.69 39.52 28.93
CA VAL A 23 -27.04 39.02 27.72
C VAL A 23 -25.65 38.60 28.14
N HIS A 24 -25.45 37.31 28.32
CA HIS A 24 -24.11 36.73 28.39
C HIS A 24 -23.50 36.89 27.03
N ALA A 25 -22.72 37.97 26.82
CA ALA A 25 -21.81 38.05 25.72
C ALA A 25 -20.84 36.87 25.88
N GLN A 26 -20.97 35.80 25.05
CA GLN A 26 -19.93 34.82 24.91
C GLN A 26 -18.69 35.56 24.46
N VAL A 27 -17.73 35.69 25.34
CA VAL A 27 -16.39 36.18 25.01
C VAL A 27 -15.81 35.10 24.10
N GLN A 28 -15.91 35.30 22.79
CA GLN A 28 -15.22 34.47 21.80
C GLN A 28 -13.74 34.82 21.98
N THR A 29 -13.01 33.95 22.65
CA THR A 29 -11.56 34.08 22.77
C THR A 29 -10.98 34.11 21.36
N LEU A 30 -10.35 35.23 21.01
CA LEU A 30 -9.60 35.36 19.76
C LEU A 30 -8.53 34.28 19.77
N ASP A 31 -8.41 33.56 18.65
CA ASP A 31 -7.41 32.49 18.50
C ASP A 31 -6.01 33.12 18.60
N LYS A 32 -5.10 32.44 19.28
CA LYS A 32 -3.76 32.95 19.59
C LYS A 32 -2.76 32.44 18.57
N VAL A 33 -1.89 33.33 18.08
CA VAL A 33 -0.73 32.93 17.26
C VAL A 33 0.31 32.24 18.14
N VAL A 34 0.70 30.99 17.79
CA VAL A 34 1.73 30.23 18.52
C VAL A 34 3.06 30.20 17.77
N ALA A 35 3.05 30.38 16.46
CA ALA A 35 4.26 30.62 15.68
C ALA A 35 3.97 31.52 14.46
N ILE A 36 4.95 32.37 14.11
CA ILE A 36 5.00 33.07 12.82
C ILE A 36 5.98 32.27 11.95
N VAL A 37 5.59 31.98 10.71
CA VAL A 37 6.36 31.15 9.79
C VAL A 37 6.42 31.83 8.43
N ASP A 38 7.51 32.53 8.12
CA ASP A 38 7.64 33.42 6.95
C ASP A 38 6.45 34.41 6.86
N ASN A 39 5.59 34.21 5.89
CA ASN A 39 4.43 35.07 5.61
C ASN A 39 3.10 34.52 6.18
N ASP A 40 3.14 33.48 6.97
CA ASP A 40 1.94 32.82 7.53
C ASP A 40 2.09 32.57 9.03
N VAL A 41 1.05 32.06 9.67
CA VAL A 41 1.04 31.81 11.12
C VAL A 41 0.47 30.46 11.45
N VAL A 42 0.92 29.91 12.58
CA VAL A 42 0.29 28.74 13.21
C VAL A 42 -0.53 29.23 14.40
N MET A 43 -1.81 28.83 14.44
CA MET A 43 -2.74 29.22 15.49
C MET A 43 -2.79 28.20 16.61
N GLN A 44 -3.14 28.65 17.83
CA GLN A 44 -3.31 27.77 19.00
C GLN A 44 -4.35 26.68 18.75
N SER A 45 -5.47 27.01 18.12
CA SER A 45 -6.52 26.04 17.79
C SER A 45 -6.00 24.90 16.88
N GLN A 46 -5.14 25.23 15.91
CA GLN A 46 -4.51 24.23 15.03
C GLN A 46 -3.57 23.32 15.81
N LEU A 47 -2.77 23.87 16.72
CA LEU A 47 -1.88 23.13 17.59
C LEU A 47 -2.68 22.19 18.49
N ASP A 48 -3.70 22.70 19.18
CA ASP A 48 -4.52 21.91 20.12
C ASP A 48 -5.25 20.76 19.42
N ALA A 49 -5.83 21.03 18.25
CA ALA A 49 -6.48 20.00 17.44
C ALA A 49 -5.50 18.88 17.07
N ARG A 50 -4.31 19.22 16.59
CA ARG A 50 -3.28 18.26 16.19
C ARG A 50 -2.71 17.49 17.37
N VAL A 51 -2.47 18.15 18.52
CA VAL A 51 -2.03 17.51 19.76
C VAL A 51 -3.06 16.48 20.24
N ASN A 52 -4.34 16.83 20.20
CA ASN A 52 -5.41 15.91 20.59
C ASN A 52 -5.50 14.70 19.65
N GLU A 53 -5.37 14.88 18.34
CA GLU A 53 -5.31 13.81 17.36
C GLU A 53 -4.16 12.84 17.63
N VAL A 54 -2.96 13.38 17.88
CA VAL A 54 -1.76 12.58 18.21
C VAL A 54 -1.94 11.82 19.53
N ARG A 55 -2.49 12.47 20.58
CA ARG A 55 -2.79 11.82 21.86
C ARG A 55 -3.75 10.64 21.70
N GLN A 56 -4.82 10.80 20.92
CA GLN A 56 -5.77 9.72 20.65
C GLN A 56 -5.10 8.56 19.91
N THR A 57 -4.23 8.87 18.94
CA THR A 57 -3.50 7.85 18.18
C THR A 57 -2.54 7.06 19.07
N ILE A 58 -1.81 7.74 19.96
CA ILE A 58 -0.91 7.10 20.94
C ILE A 58 -1.71 6.21 21.89
N ALA A 59 -2.84 6.70 22.42
CA ALA A 59 -3.71 5.95 23.31
C ALA A 59 -4.26 4.67 22.65
N LYS A 60 -4.69 4.73 21.40
CA LYS A 60 -5.16 3.57 20.63
C LYS A 60 -4.08 2.51 20.41
N ARG A 61 -2.80 2.92 20.39
CA ARG A 61 -1.65 1.99 20.25
C ARG A 61 -1.13 1.44 21.57
N GLY A 62 -1.72 1.81 22.69
CA GLY A 62 -1.29 1.37 24.03
C GLY A 62 0.08 1.90 24.45
N ALA A 63 0.62 2.90 23.78
CA ALA A 63 1.91 3.51 24.10
C ALA A 63 1.74 4.63 25.14
N GLY A 64 2.75 4.81 26.02
CA GLY A 64 2.78 5.93 26.94
C GLY A 64 2.94 7.26 26.19
N ALA A 65 2.09 8.25 26.50
CA ALA A 65 2.23 9.57 25.92
C ALA A 65 3.47 10.30 26.45
N PRO A 66 4.20 11.06 25.62
CA PRO A 66 5.26 11.96 26.08
C PRO A 66 4.71 13.01 27.05
N PRO A 67 5.57 13.65 27.87
CA PRO A 67 5.14 14.78 28.68
C PRO A 67 4.44 15.85 27.83
N PRO A 68 3.39 16.53 28.34
CA PRO A 68 2.56 17.44 27.56
C PRO A 68 3.36 18.51 26.78
N GLY A 69 4.30 19.20 27.42
CA GLY A 69 5.11 20.23 26.80
C GLY A 69 6.02 19.70 25.66
N VAL A 70 6.53 18.49 25.81
CA VAL A 70 7.36 17.85 24.75
C VAL A 70 6.50 17.50 23.54
N LEU A 71 5.31 16.96 23.78
CA LEU A 71 4.39 16.63 22.69
C LEU A 71 3.94 17.89 21.92
N GLU A 72 3.59 18.94 22.64
CA GLU A 72 3.18 20.23 22.04
C GLU A 72 4.29 20.83 21.17
N GLN A 73 5.53 20.83 21.68
CA GLN A 73 6.69 21.30 20.91
C GLN A 73 6.93 20.47 19.63
N GLN A 74 6.88 19.14 19.73
CA GLN A 74 7.05 18.26 18.56
C GLN A 74 5.95 18.46 17.52
N VAL A 75 4.71 18.63 17.97
CA VAL A 75 3.58 18.88 17.08
C VAL A 75 3.68 20.25 16.43
N LEU A 76 4.11 21.29 17.19
CA LEU A 76 4.32 22.63 16.63
C LEU A 76 5.40 22.63 15.54
N GLU A 77 6.55 22.03 15.79
CA GLU A 77 7.61 21.93 14.77
C GLU A 77 7.10 21.23 13.50
N ARG A 78 6.28 20.18 13.65
CA ARG A 78 5.66 19.53 12.50
C ARG A 78 4.71 20.45 11.75
N LEU A 79 3.87 21.23 12.43
CA LEU A 79 2.98 22.20 11.82
C LEU A 79 3.74 23.32 11.10
N ILE A 80 4.87 23.78 11.67
CA ILE A 80 5.76 24.76 11.04
C ILE A 80 6.29 24.22 9.72
N VAL A 81 6.82 23.00 9.71
CA VAL A 81 7.37 22.35 8.49
C VAL A 81 6.26 22.05 7.48
N GLU A 82 5.07 21.67 7.91
CA GLU A 82 3.89 21.51 7.03
C GLU A 82 3.51 22.86 6.39
N ASN A 83 3.47 23.93 7.16
CA ASN A 83 3.17 25.28 6.68
C ASN A 83 4.17 25.76 5.63
N LEU A 84 5.48 25.58 5.87
CA LEU A 84 6.53 25.90 4.89
C LEU A 84 6.34 25.17 3.57
N GLN A 85 5.99 23.87 3.61
CA GLN A 85 5.71 23.10 2.40
C GLN A 85 4.48 23.64 1.64
N LEU A 86 3.43 24.04 2.35
CA LEU A 86 2.24 24.65 1.74
C LEU A 86 2.58 25.98 1.06
N GLN A 87 3.34 26.85 1.70
CA GLN A 87 3.81 28.11 1.12
C GLN A 87 4.67 27.88 -0.13
N ILE A 88 5.56 26.85 -0.11
CA ILE A 88 6.32 26.43 -1.30
C ILE A 88 5.38 25.97 -2.42
N GLY A 89 4.33 25.22 -2.08
CA GLY A 89 3.31 24.78 -3.01
C GLY A 89 2.61 25.95 -3.69
N GLU A 90 2.17 26.93 -2.90
CA GLU A 90 1.51 28.16 -3.38
C GLU A 90 2.44 28.96 -4.30
N ARG A 91 3.66 29.27 -3.85
CA ARG A 91 4.68 29.98 -4.65
C ARG A 91 5.05 29.24 -5.94
N SER A 92 4.94 27.91 -5.96
CA SER A 92 5.21 27.08 -7.14
C SER A 92 3.98 26.88 -8.04
N GLY A 93 2.84 27.52 -7.75
CA GLY A 93 1.60 27.41 -8.51
C GLY A 93 0.96 26.01 -8.46
N ILE A 94 1.25 25.22 -7.42
CA ILE A 94 0.64 23.90 -7.24
C ILE A 94 -0.81 24.10 -6.77
N ARG A 95 -1.74 23.63 -7.60
CA ARG A 95 -3.17 23.67 -7.29
C ARG A 95 -3.75 22.26 -7.39
N ILE A 96 -4.69 21.95 -6.52
CA ILE A 96 -5.46 20.70 -6.52
C ILE A 96 -6.87 21.04 -6.98
N THR A 97 -7.31 20.46 -8.08
CA THR A 97 -8.67 20.68 -8.60
C THR A 97 -9.68 19.94 -7.72
N ASP A 98 -10.94 20.37 -7.78
CA ASP A 98 -12.00 19.70 -7.03
C ASP A 98 -12.26 18.27 -7.54
N GLU A 99 -12.00 17.99 -8.82
CA GLU A 99 -12.07 16.65 -9.39
C GLU A 99 -11.01 15.73 -8.80
N GLU A 100 -9.75 16.17 -8.77
CA GLU A 100 -8.66 15.41 -8.15
C GLU A 100 -8.94 15.14 -6.67
N LEU A 101 -9.45 16.14 -5.95
CA LEU A 101 -9.80 16.01 -4.54
C LEU A 101 -10.96 15.04 -4.31
N ASN A 102 -12.00 15.10 -5.14
CA ASN A 102 -13.13 14.17 -5.06
C ASN A 102 -12.68 12.73 -5.31
N GLN A 103 -11.79 12.52 -6.28
CA GLN A 103 -11.23 11.22 -6.59
C GLN A 103 -10.35 10.69 -5.44
N ALA A 104 -9.54 11.54 -4.82
CA ALA A 104 -8.75 11.19 -3.66
C ALA A 104 -9.64 10.75 -2.48
N ILE A 105 -10.70 11.51 -2.18
CA ILE A 105 -11.65 11.17 -1.12
C ILE A 105 -12.39 9.85 -1.42
N ALA A 106 -12.82 9.64 -2.67
CA ALA A 106 -13.44 8.38 -3.08
C ALA A 106 -12.47 7.19 -2.87
N THR A 107 -11.21 7.36 -3.19
CA THR A 107 -10.16 6.35 -2.97
C THR A 107 -9.95 6.07 -1.48
N ILE A 108 -9.94 7.12 -0.64
CA ILE A 108 -9.84 6.97 0.83
C ILE A 108 -11.04 6.19 1.37
N ALA A 109 -12.25 6.55 0.94
CA ALA A 109 -13.48 5.84 1.34
C ALA A 109 -13.43 4.36 0.93
N GLN A 110 -13.06 4.06 -0.31
CA GLN A 110 -12.93 2.68 -0.81
C GLN A 110 -11.90 1.86 -0.02
N ARG A 111 -10.74 2.43 0.31
CA ARG A 111 -9.72 1.75 1.15
C ARG A 111 -10.23 1.39 2.54
N ASN A 112 -11.24 2.12 3.03
CA ASN A 112 -11.92 1.83 4.28
C ASN A 112 -13.20 0.99 4.07
N ASN A 113 -13.41 0.42 2.88
CA ASN A 113 -14.61 -0.34 2.51
C ASN A 113 -15.91 0.46 2.68
N MET A 114 -15.89 1.75 2.38
CA MET A 114 -17.02 2.68 2.52
C MET A 114 -17.35 3.36 1.18
N SER A 115 -18.62 3.71 0.97
CA SER A 115 -18.98 4.73 0.00
C SER A 115 -18.59 6.12 0.52
N VAL A 116 -18.57 7.14 -0.35
CA VAL A 116 -18.30 8.53 0.06
C VAL A 116 -19.33 9.04 1.07
N ASP A 117 -20.60 8.65 0.94
CA ASP A 117 -21.66 9.03 1.89
C ASP A 117 -21.49 8.35 3.24
N GLN A 118 -21.09 7.07 3.26
CA GLN A 118 -20.76 6.35 4.50
C GLN A 118 -19.53 6.98 5.18
N PHE A 119 -18.54 7.36 4.41
CA PHE A 119 -17.36 8.07 4.92
C PHE A 119 -17.73 9.42 5.54
N ARG A 120 -18.58 10.22 4.87
CA ARG A 120 -19.13 11.48 5.43
C ARG A 120 -19.87 11.25 6.75
N ALA A 121 -20.70 10.23 6.82
CA ALA A 121 -21.43 9.88 8.04
C ALA A 121 -20.50 9.40 9.17
N ALA A 122 -19.41 8.71 8.85
CA ALA A 122 -18.40 8.29 9.82
C ALA A 122 -17.65 9.50 10.40
N LEU A 123 -17.19 10.43 9.57
CA LEU A 123 -16.55 11.68 10.01
C LEU A 123 -17.48 12.47 10.96
N ALA A 124 -18.76 12.61 10.62
CA ALA A 124 -19.73 13.33 11.47
C ALA A 124 -19.92 12.66 12.84
N ARG A 125 -19.88 11.30 12.90
CA ARG A 125 -19.94 10.57 14.18
C ARG A 125 -18.69 10.79 15.04
N ASP A 126 -17.55 10.96 14.39
CA ASP A 126 -16.28 11.25 15.06
C ASP A 126 -16.11 12.73 15.39
N GLY A 127 -17.15 13.57 15.14
CA GLY A 127 -17.15 14.99 15.42
C GLY A 127 -16.36 15.84 14.44
N MET A 128 -15.97 15.29 13.28
CA MET A 128 -15.22 15.99 12.23
C MET A 128 -16.14 16.47 11.11
N SER A 129 -15.99 17.75 10.71
CA SER A 129 -16.68 18.28 9.55
C SER A 129 -16.12 17.68 8.25
N TYR A 130 -17.01 17.31 7.32
CA TYR A 130 -16.60 16.82 6.00
C TYR A 130 -15.76 17.87 5.24
N ASN A 131 -16.06 19.16 5.40
CA ASN A 131 -15.29 20.23 4.76
C ASN A 131 -13.87 20.31 5.34
N ASP A 132 -13.72 20.18 6.66
CA ASP A 132 -12.40 20.20 7.30
C ASP A 132 -11.56 19.01 6.86
N ALA A 133 -12.15 17.81 6.82
CA ALA A 133 -11.51 16.61 6.29
C ALA A 133 -11.08 16.81 4.82
N ARG A 134 -11.94 17.43 4.01
CA ARG A 134 -11.68 17.75 2.61
C ARG A 134 -10.48 18.68 2.45
N GLU A 135 -10.42 19.75 3.25
CA GLU A 135 -9.31 20.70 3.23
C GLU A 135 -8.01 20.07 3.78
N GLN A 136 -8.11 19.15 4.73
CA GLN A 136 -6.95 18.38 5.19
C GLN A 136 -6.39 17.50 4.06
N VAL A 137 -7.24 16.78 3.34
CA VAL A 137 -6.82 15.99 2.17
C VAL A 137 -6.19 16.86 1.10
N ARG A 138 -6.77 18.06 0.83
CA ARG A 138 -6.21 19.03 -0.12
C ARG A 138 -4.79 19.44 0.28
N ARG A 139 -4.57 19.80 1.55
CA ARG A 139 -3.24 20.16 2.07
C ARG A 139 -2.24 19.02 1.91
N GLU A 140 -2.63 17.79 2.26
CA GLU A 140 -1.78 16.61 2.10
C GLU A 140 -1.41 16.38 0.62
N MET A 141 -2.36 16.56 -0.30
CA MET A 141 -2.10 16.45 -1.74
C MET A 141 -1.12 17.52 -2.24
N VAL A 142 -1.26 18.78 -1.77
CA VAL A 142 -0.29 19.84 -2.09
C VAL A 142 1.10 19.47 -1.59
N ILE A 143 1.23 19.09 -0.33
CA ILE A 143 2.51 18.68 0.27
C ILE A 143 3.13 17.48 -0.49
N SER A 144 2.32 16.49 -0.82
CA SER A 144 2.77 15.34 -1.60
C SER A 144 3.32 15.77 -2.97
N ARG A 145 2.65 16.69 -3.66
CA ARG A 145 3.08 17.19 -4.98
C ARG A 145 4.33 18.06 -4.90
N VAL A 146 4.47 18.84 -3.80
CA VAL A 146 5.71 19.59 -3.50
C VAL A 146 6.88 18.62 -3.31
N ARG A 147 6.71 17.60 -2.46
CA ARG A 147 7.75 16.57 -2.23
C ARG A 147 8.10 15.83 -3.50
N GLN A 148 7.11 15.48 -4.33
CA GLN A 148 7.35 14.85 -5.61
C GLN A 148 8.30 15.71 -6.47
N ARG A 149 8.00 16.99 -6.65
CA ARG A 149 8.82 17.89 -7.49
C ARG A 149 10.16 18.26 -6.89
N ARG A 150 10.22 18.45 -5.57
CA ARG A 150 11.44 18.95 -4.90
C ARG A 150 12.42 17.87 -4.52
N VAL A 151 11.92 16.66 -4.27
CA VAL A 151 12.71 15.54 -3.79
C VAL A 151 12.68 14.38 -4.79
N ALA A 152 11.52 13.78 -5.04
CA ALA A 152 11.43 12.51 -5.78
C ALA A 152 11.95 12.61 -7.22
N GLU A 153 11.68 13.70 -7.93
CA GLU A 153 12.13 13.91 -9.31
C GLU A 153 13.64 14.11 -9.46
N ARG A 154 14.35 14.41 -8.37
CA ARG A 154 15.80 14.60 -8.35
C ARG A 154 16.56 13.33 -8.05
N ILE A 155 15.86 12.28 -7.56
CA ILE A 155 16.50 11.05 -7.16
C ILE A 155 16.82 10.21 -8.39
N GLN A 156 18.09 9.92 -8.55
CA GLN A 156 18.61 9.01 -9.56
C GLN A 156 19.28 7.83 -8.86
N VAL A 157 18.97 6.63 -9.31
CA VAL A 157 19.63 5.39 -8.90
C VAL A 157 20.39 4.89 -10.11
N THR A 158 21.70 4.81 -10.03
CA THR A 158 22.55 4.35 -11.11
C THR A 158 22.65 2.83 -11.14
N GLU A 159 22.94 2.26 -12.31
CA GLU A 159 23.17 0.81 -12.44
C GLU A 159 24.32 0.32 -11.52
N GLN A 160 25.35 1.15 -11.33
CA GLN A 160 26.46 0.79 -10.47
C GLN A 160 26.04 0.69 -9.00
N GLU A 161 25.17 1.58 -8.53
CA GLU A 161 24.62 1.49 -7.18
C GLU A 161 23.77 0.23 -7.00
N VAL A 162 22.96 -0.14 -8.01
CA VAL A 162 22.20 -1.37 -8.00
C VAL A 162 23.12 -2.59 -7.91
N LYS A 163 24.15 -2.66 -8.74
CA LYS A 163 25.16 -3.75 -8.72
C LYS A 163 25.87 -3.84 -7.37
N ASN A 164 26.30 -2.72 -6.83
CA ASN A 164 26.97 -2.67 -5.53
C ASN A 164 26.04 -3.11 -4.39
N PHE A 165 24.80 -2.66 -4.43
CA PHE A 165 23.79 -3.07 -3.44
C PHE A 165 23.49 -4.57 -3.50
N LEU A 166 23.31 -5.12 -4.70
CA LEU A 166 23.06 -6.56 -4.88
C LEU A 166 24.26 -7.42 -4.40
N ALA A 167 25.49 -6.92 -4.53
CA ALA A 167 26.69 -7.60 -4.05
C ALA A 167 26.87 -7.50 -2.53
N SER A 168 26.32 -6.46 -1.88
CA SER A 168 26.47 -6.21 -0.45
C SER A 168 25.71 -7.19 0.42
N ASP A 169 26.16 -7.42 1.65
CA ASP A 169 25.46 -8.27 2.63
C ASP A 169 24.08 -7.67 3.00
N MET A 170 24.01 -6.33 3.06
CA MET A 170 22.73 -5.63 3.28
C MET A 170 21.73 -5.92 2.15
N GLY A 171 22.16 -5.83 0.89
CA GLY A 171 21.32 -6.12 -0.27
C GLY A 171 20.86 -7.58 -0.28
N LYS A 172 21.79 -8.51 -0.05
CA LYS A 172 21.46 -9.94 0.07
C LYS A 172 20.45 -10.21 1.17
N MET A 173 20.60 -9.56 2.34
CA MET A 173 19.67 -9.67 3.44
C MET A 173 18.30 -9.05 3.12
N GLN A 174 18.27 -7.83 2.55
CA GLN A 174 17.02 -7.14 2.26
C GLN A 174 16.20 -7.80 1.15
N LEU A 175 16.88 -8.39 0.16
CA LEU A 175 16.26 -9.05 -1.00
C LEU A 175 16.13 -10.56 -0.84
N SER A 176 16.50 -11.12 0.33
CA SER A 176 16.31 -12.54 0.59
C SER A 176 14.82 -12.88 0.66
N GLU A 177 14.51 -14.13 0.35
CA GLU A 177 13.17 -14.68 0.59
C GLU A 177 12.74 -14.48 2.04
N GLU A 178 11.45 -14.28 2.23
CA GLU A 178 10.82 -14.25 3.54
C GLU A 178 9.86 -15.43 3.64
N PHE A 179 9.96 -16.13 4.74
CA PHE A 179 9.16 -17.30 5.06
C PHE A 179 8.28 -17.04 6.28
N HIS A 180 7.00 -17.28 6.18
CA HIS A 180 6.11 -17.37 7.32
C HIS A 180 6.14 -18.81 7.81
N LEU A 181 6.63 -19.02 9.03
CA LEU A 181 6.98 -20.33 9.55
C LEU A 181 6.18 -20.66 10.81
N ALA A 182 5.87 -21.93 10.98
CA ALA A 182 5.49 -22.48 12.28
C ALA A 182 6.45 -23.59 12.68
N SER A 183 6.67 -23.80 13.98
CA SER A 183 7.60 -24.79 14.48
C SER A 183 7.06 -25.63 15.64
N ILE A 184 7.52 -26.88 15.69
CA ILE A 184 7.35 -27.78 16.85
C ILE A 184 8.74 -28.15 17.35
N LEU A 185 9.02 -27.83 18.61
CA LEU A 185 10.28 -28.16 19.27
C LEU A 185 10.07 -29.31 20.26
N ILE A 186 10.80 -30.40 20.08
CA ILE A 186 10.92 -31.47 21.05
C ILE A 186 12.25 -31.28 21.79
N PRO A 187 12.23 -30.85 23.06
CA PRO A 187 13.43 -30.41 23.75
C PRO A 187 14.35 -31.56 24.11
N THR A 188 15.65 -31.29 24.07
CA THR A 188 16.67 -32.16 24.68
C THR A 188 17.61 -31.28 25.51
N PRO A 189 17.80 -31.54 26.79
CA PRO A 189 18.79 -30.84 27.59
C PRO A 189 20.20 -30.93 26.99
N GLU A 190 21.04 -29.93 27.20
CA GLU A 190 22.43 -29.95 26.69
C GLU A 190 23.24 -31.14 27.23
N SER A 191 22.92 -31.57 28.45
CA SER A 191 23.55 -32.74 29.14
C SER A 191 22.79 -34.03 28.92
N ALA A 192 21.93 -34.13 27.89
CA ALA A 192 21.12 -35.32 27.65
C ALA A 192 21.99 -36.56 27.28
N SER A 193 21.64 -37.72 27.84
CA SER A 193 22.24 -38.96 27.46
C SER A 193 21.90 -39.34 26.00
N SER A 194 22.72 -40.20 25.40
CA SER A 194 22.45 -40.71 24.04
C SER A 194 21.04 -41.30 23.90
N ASP A 195 20.57 -42.01 24.95
CA ASP A 195 19.23 -42.61 24.95
C ASP A 195 18.11 -41.57 24.99
N ALA A 196 18.30 -40.49 25.75
CA ALA A 196 17.35 -39.36 25.81
C ALA A 196 17.28 -38.67 24.43
N ILE A 197 18.42 -38.43 23.81
CA ILE A 197 18.47 -37.84 22.45
C ILE A 197 17.76 -38.75 21.43
N GLN A 198 18.01 -40.05 21.47
CA GLN A 198 17.34 -41.00 20.58
C GLN A 198 15.83 -41.08 20.81
N SER A 199 15.41 -40.98 22.10
CA SER A 199 13.99 -40.97 22.45
C SER A 199 13.29 -39.70 21.91
N ALA A 200 13.89 -38.52 22.10
CA ALA A 200 13.37 -37.26 21.55
C ALA A 200 13.31 -37.30 19.99
N GLY A 201 14.33 -37.87 19.36
CA GLY A 201 14.34 -38.05 17.90
C GLY A 201 13.23 -39.01 17.40
N ARG A 202 12.96 -40.12 18.11
CA ARG A 202 11.81 -40.97 17.79
C ARG A 202 10.48 -40.26 17.95
N GLN A 203 10.32 -39.50 19.02
CA GLN A 203 9.12 -38.71 19.26
C GLN A 203 8.91 -37.65 18.16
N ALA A 204 9.96 -36.94 17.76
CA ALA A 204 9.90 -35.96 16.69
C ALA A 204 9.55 -36.65 15.34
N MET A 205 10.09 -37.81 15.06
CA MET A 205 9.77 -38.57 13.85
C MET A 205 8.32 -39.09 13.85
N GLU A 206 7.79 -39.50 14.99
CA GLU A 206 6.39 -39.88 15.14
C GLU A 206 5.46 -38.70 14.86
N ILE A 207 5.75 -37.52 15.40
CA ILE A 207 5.00 -36.29 15.12
C ILE A 207 5.07 -35.97 13.62
N TYR A 208 6.22 -36.01 13.00
CA TYR A 208 6.39 -35.79 11.57
C TYR A 208 5.52 -36.74 10.73
N GLN A 209 5.47 -38.03 11.08
CA GLN A 209 4.62 -38.98 10.37
C GLN A 209 3.12 -38.67 10.52
N GLN A 210 2.69 -38.25 11.72
CA GLN A 210 1.31 -37.83 11.94
C GLN A 210 0.95 -36.57 11.10
N LEU A 211 1.85 -35.61 11.02
CA LEU A 211 1.69 -34.42 10.18
C LEU A 211 1.63 -34.76 8.69
N LYS A 212 2.47 -35.66 8.22
CA LYS A 212 2.42 -36.17 6.83
C LYS A 212 1.11 -36.89 6.52
N ASN A 213 0.49 -37.52 7.51
CA ASN A 213 -0.81 -38.20 7.39
C ASN A 213 -2.01 -37.24 7.58
N GLY A 214 -1.76 -35.91 7.63
CA GLY A 214 -2.82 -34.88 7.64
C GLY A 214 -3.22 -34.38 9.03
N ALA A 215 -2.46 -34.70 10.09
CA ALA A 215 -2.71 -34.10 11.40
C ALA A 215 -2.53 -32.56 11.35
N ASP A 216 -3.35 -31.86 12.11
CA ASP A 216 -3.26 -30.40 12.20
C ASP A 216 -1.99 -29.94 12.91
N PHE A 217 -1.19 -29.10 12.25
CA PHE A 217 0.10 -28.66 12.76
C PHE A 217 -0.04 -27.81 14.03
N ALA A 218 -1.01 -26.89 14.05
CA ALA A 218 -1.20 -25.97 15.16
C ALA A 218 -1.65 -26.73 16.43
N GLN A 219 -2.58 -27.68 16.29
CA GLN A 219 -2.99 -28.53 17.39
C GLN A 219 -1.83 -29.40 17.92
N MET A 220 -1.01 -29.92 17.00
CA MET A 220 0.16 -30.70 17.38
C MET A 220 1.20 -29.83 18.10
N ALA A 221 1.41 -28.58 17.66
CA ALA A 221 2.29 -27.63 18.32
C ALA A 221 1.80 -27.33 19.75
N ILE A 222 0.51 -27.03 19.93
CA ILE A 222 -0.10 -26.79 21.24
C ILE A 222 0.09 -28.00 22.18
N ALA A 223 -0.09 -29.22 21.65
CA ALA A 223 -0.08 -30.42 22.46
C ALA A 223 1.34 -30.96 22.79
N ARG A 224 2.33 -30.71 21.95
CA ARG A 224 3.60 -31.41 21.99
C ARG A 224 4.85 -30.55 21.93
N SER A 225 4.74 -29.25 21.54
CA SER A 225 5.89 -28.38 21.38
C SER A 225 6.30 -27.75 22.71
N ALA A 226 7.61 -27.61 22.91
CA ALA A 226 8.21 -26.81 23.98
C ALA A 226 8.69 -25.44 23.49
N SER A 227 8.30 -24.99 22.29
CA SER A 227 8.64 -23.66 21.80
C SER A 227 7.85 -22.57 22.53
N GLU A 228 8.37 -21.36 22.56
CA GLU A 228 7.68 -20.20 23.15
C GLU A 228 6.35 -19.91 22.46
N THR A 229 6.25 -20.20 21.17
CA THR A 229 5.05 -20.01 20.35
C THR A 229 4.11 -21.22 20.32
N ALA A 230 4.35 -22.25 21.16
CA ALA A 230 3.56 -23.49 21.15
C ALA A 230 2.05 -23.24 21.29
N LEU A 231 1.64 -22.36 22.22
CA LEU A 231 0.24 -22.03 22.48
C LEU A 231 -0.42 -21.21 21.35
N GLU A 232 0.38 -20.62 20.48
CA GLU A 232 -0.03 -19.89 19.27
C GLU A 232 0.00 -20.80 18.01
N GLY A 233 -0.02 -22.13 18.23
CA GLY A 233 0.07 -23.11 17.14
C GLY A 233 1.47 -23.24 16.53
N GLY A 234 2.49 -22.75 17.23
CA GLY A 234 3.88 -22.77 16.79
C GLY A 234 4.25 -21.63 15.84
N ASP A 235 3.37 -20.64 15.62
CA ASP A 235 3.60 -19.55 14.67
C ASP A 235 4.82 -18.71 15.09
N MET A 236 5.81 -18.64 14.20
CA MET A 236 7.05 -17.86 14.37
C MET A 236 6.99 -16.51 13.65
N GLY A 237 5.92 -16.24 12.90
CA GLY A 237 5.82 -15.09 12.01
C GLY A 237 6.79 -15.14 10.83
N TRP A 238 6.96 -14.00 10.17
CA TRP A 238 7.85 -13.86 9.01
C TRP A 238 9.32 -13.82 9.41
N ARG A 239 10.14 -14.60 8.70
CA ARG A 239 11.61 -14.66 8.87
C ARG A 239 12.29 -14.57 7.53
N LYS A 240 13.35 -13.75 7.43
CA LYS A 240 14.18 -13.67 6.22
C LYS A 240 15.05 -14.91 6.12
N ALA A 241 15.17 -15.46 4.91
CA ALA A 241 16.07 -16.60 4.63
C ALA A 241 17.50 -16.34 5.13
N ALA A 242 18.03 -15.13 4.90
CA ALA A 242 19.36 -14.73 5.35
C ALA A 242 19.55 -14.67 6.89
N GLN A 243 18.47 -14.73 7.67
CA GLN A 243 18.50 -14.75 9.14
C GLN A 243 18.38 -16.15 9.71
N LEU A 244 18.05 -17.12 8.86
CA LEU A 244 17.90 -18.51 9.28
C LEU A 244 19.27 -19.20 9.30
N PRO A 245 19.58 -19.98 10.36
CA PRO A 245 20.83 -20.72 10.38
C PRO A 245 20.82 -21.86 9.34
N PRO A 246 21.97 -22.19 8.73
CA PRO A 246 22.06 -23.35 7.88
C PRO A 246 21.70 -24.65 8.65
N PRO A 247 20.98 -25.60 8.04
CA PRO A 247 20.58 -25.70 6.64
C PRO A 247 19.15 -25.21 6.32
N PHE A 248 18.50 -24.51 7.26
CA PHE A 248 17.09 -24.11 7.12
C PHE A 248 16.82 -23.21 5.90
N ASP A 249 17.72 -22.28 5.63
CA ASP A 249 17.63 -21.36 4.49
C ASP A 249 17.46 -22.11 3.17
N ARG A 250 18.32 -23.11 2.92
CA ARG A 250 18.29 -23.90 1.68
C ARG A 250 17.11 -24.85 1.60
N GLN A 251 16.74 -25.46 2.71
CA GLN A 251 15.64 -26.41 2.74
C GLN A 251 14.30 -25.73 2.50
N LEU A 252 14.06 -24.58 3.15
CA LEU A 252 12.82 -23.84 3.01
C LEU A 252 12.65 -23.23 1.62
N SER A 253 13.73 -22.78 0.97
CA SER A 253 13.67 -22.22 -0.38
C SER A 253 13.11 -23.17 -1.43
N VAL A 254 13.34 -24.48 -1.27
CA VAL A 254 12.86 -25.51 -2.21
C VAL A 254 11.52 -26.12 -1.82
N MET A 255 11.01 -25.81 -0.61
CA MET A 255 9.72 -26.30 -0.13
C MET A 255 8.55 -25.57 -0.77
N SER A 256 7.43 -26.28 -0.90
CA SER A 256 6.13 -25.69 -1.25
C SER A 256 5.40 -25.21 0.00
N VAL A 257 4.55 -24.20 -0.17
CA VAL A 257 3.66 -23.74 0.91
C VAL A 257 2.79 -24.91 1.39
N GLY A 258 2.73 -25.10 2.70
CA GLY A 258 2.07 -26.23 3.35
C GLY A 258 2.98 -27.38 3.71
N ASP A 259 4.18 -27.48 3.12
CA ASP A 259 5.13 -28.55 3.42
C ASP A 259 5.68 -28.47 4.85
N VAL A 260 6.07 -29.66 5.37
CA VAL A 260 6.65 -29.82 6.70
C VAL A 260 8.04 -30.47 6.56
N THR A 261 9.04 -29.91 7.25
CA THR A 261 10.41 -30.48 7.26
C THR A 261 10.44 -31.79 8.03
N GLN A 262 11.41 -32.65 7.69
CA GLN A 262 11.80 -33.74 8.61
C GLN A 262 12.33 -33.12 9.92
N PRO A 263 12.30 -33.86 11.04
CA PRO A 263 12.89 -33.42 12.29
C PRO A 263 14.38 -33.10 12.11
N MET A 264 14.75 -31.87 12.45
CA MET A 264 16.14 -31.40 12.38
C MET A 264 16.68 -31.23 13.79
N ARG A 265 17.92 -31.66 14.03
CA ARG A 265 18.57 -31.50 15.31
C ARG A 265 19.13 -30.10 15.46
N THR A 266 18.81 -29.46 16.59
CA THR A 266 19.33 -28.17 17.01
C THR A 266 19.94 -28.30 18.43
N PRO A 267 20.68 -27.32 18.93
CA PRO A 267 21.16 -27.34 20.32
C PRO A 267 20.05 -27.51 21.35
N GLY A 268 18.85 -26.97 21.12
CA GLY A 268 17.69 -27.06 22.02
C GLY A 268 16.88 -28.36 21.89
N GLY A 269 17.15 -29.22 20.92
CA GLY A 269 16.39 -30.44 20.66
C GLY A 269 16.13 -30.72 19.18
N PHE A 270 15.01 -31.36 18.90
CA PHE A 270 14.57 -31.63 17.52
C PHE A 270 13.46 -30.63 17.15
N ILE A 271 13.63 -29.97 16.01
CA ILE A 271 12.64 -29.03 15.48
C ILE A 271 12.04 -29.54 14.18
N ILE A 272 10.73 -29.39 14.05
CA ILE A 272 9.96 -29.61 12.84
C ILE A 272 9.39 -28.26 12.43
N VAL A 273 9.58 -27.87 11.17
CA VAL A 273 9.13 -26.56 10.66
C VAL A 273 8.10 -26.76 9.56
N LYS A 274 7.01 -26.01 9.59
CA LYS A 274 6.04 -25.91 8.52
C LYS A 274 6.19 -24.57 7.80
N LEU A 275 6.22 -24.60 6.47
CA LEU A 275 6.18 -23.40 5.64
C LEU A 275 4.71 -23.00 5.44
N LEU A 276 4.29 -21.92 6.10
CA LEU A 276 2.92 -21.40 6.00
C LEU A 276 2.74 -20.56 4.73
N GLU A 277 3.68 -19.64 4.50
CA GLU A 277 3.70 -18.76 3.33
C GLU A 277 5.14 -18.43 2.95
N LYS A 278 5.37 -18.04 1.70
CA LYS A 278 6.66 -17.49 1.25
C LYS A 278 6.46 -16.29 0.34
N ARG A 279 7.38 -15.33 0.41
CA ARG A 279 7.37 -14.14 -0.44
C ARG A 279 8.78 -13.63 -0.73
N GLY A 280 8.91 -12.88 -1.82
CA GLY A 280 10.22 -12.34 -2.25
C GLY A 280 11.16 -13.41 -2.79
N GLY A 281 12.36 -13.02 -3.17
CA GLY A 281 13.58 -13.80 -3.40
C GLY A 281 13.59 -14.98 -4.38
N GLY A 282 12.48 -15.64 -4.59
CA GLY A 282 12.41 -16.87 -5.36
C GLY A 282 12.77 -16.74 -6.84
N ASN A 283 13.00 -17.86 -7.51
CA ASN A 283 13.15 -17.88 -8.96
C ASN A 283 11.88 -17.30 -9.61
N GLN A 284 12.02 -16.14 -10.23
CA GLN A 284 10.95 -15.47 -10.95
C GLN A 284 10.94 -16.03 -12.38
N VAL A 285 10.06 -16.99 -12.60
CA VAL A 285 9.77 -17.49 -13.96
C VAL A 285 8.63 -16.67 -14.52
N ARG A 286 8.86 -16.03 -15.65
CA ARG A 286 7.85 -15.29 -16.38
C ARG A 286 7.46 -16.11 -17.60
N ASP A 287 6.16 -16.39 -17.71
CA ASP A 287 5.61 -16.94 -18.93
C ASP A 287 5.51 -15.84 -19.98
N GLU A 288 6.12 -16.05 -21.13
CA GLU A 288 6.05 -15.15 -22.27
C GLU A 288 5.43 -15.87 -23.47
N VAL A 289 4.62 -15.13 -24.22
CA VAL A 289 3.99 -15.63 -25.44
C VAL A 289 4.43 -14.80 -26.61
N HIS A 290 4.92 -15.43 -27.67
CA HIS A 290 5.17 -14.79 -28.96
C HIS A 290 3.88 -14.84 -29.77
N VAL A 291 3.32 -13.70 -30.05
CA VAL A 291 2.03 -13.56 -30.70
C VAL A 291 2.09 -12.48 -31.76
N ARG A 292 1.37 -12.67 -32.87
CA ARG A 292 1.08 -11.64 -33.85
C ARG A 292 -0.42 -11.44 -33.98
N HIS A 293 -0.84 -10.23 -34.33
CA HIS A 293 -2.26 -9.91 -34.44
C HIS A 293 -2.57 -8.92 -35.56
N ILE A 294 -3.82 -8.89 -35.98
CA ILE A 294 -4.42 -7.88 -36.84
C ILE A 294 -5.52 -7.21 -36.04
N LEU A 295 -5.47 -5.89 -35.94
CA LEU A 295 -6.50 -5.08 -35.28
C LEU A 295 -7.27 -4.28 -36.32
N ILE A 296 -8.60 -4.39 -36.30
CA ILE A 296 -9.50 -3.60 -37.12
C ILE A 296 -10.40 -2.77 -36.20
N LYS A 297 -10.40 -1.45 -36.40
CA LYS A 297 -11.15 -0.52 -35.52
C LYS A 297 -12.45 -0.09 -36.21
N PRO A 298 -13.57 0.03 -35.50
CA PRO A 298 -14.74 0.75 -36.03
C PRO A 298 -14.38 2.23 -36.21
N SER A 299 -15.02 2.87 -37.20
CA SER A 299 -14.79 4.28 -37.51
C SER A 299 -16.08 4.93 -37.99
N GLU A 300 -16.07 6.23 -38.27
CA GLU A 300 -17.23 6.95 -38.80
C GLU A 300 -17.75 6.36 -40.15
N ILE A 301 -16.84 5.77 -40.93
CA ILE A 301 -17.16 5.16 -42.23
C ILE A 301 -17.26 3.64 -42.17
N ARG A 302 -16.93 3.00 -41.08
CA ARG A 302 -16.98 1.54 -40.91
C ARG A 302 -17.70 1.19 -39.61
N SER A 303 -18.91 0.70 -39.72
CA SER A 303 -19.72 0.27 -38.57
C SER A 303 -19.08 -0.91 -37.85
N GLU A 304 -19.49 -1.17 -36.62
CA GLU A 304 -19.09 -2.33 -35.82
C GLU A 304 -19.30 -3.65 -36.59
N ALA A 305 -20.48 -3.83 -37.20
CA ALA A 305 -20.79 -5.03 -37.97
C ALA A 305 -19.88 -5.18 -39.20
N ALA A 306 -19.57 -4.08 -39.92
CA ALA A 306 -18.65 -4.11 -41.03
C ALA A 306 -17.20 -4.40 -40.59
N THR A 307 -16.81 -3.95 -39.39
CA THR A 307 -15.51 -4.24 -38.79
C THR A 307 -15.39 -5.71 -38.46
N GLN A 308 -16.41 -6.31 -37.85
CA GLN A 308 -16.47 -7.75 -37.58
C GLN A 308 -16.37 -8.56 -38.86
N GLN A 309 -17.17 -8.23 -39.87
CA GLN A 309 -17.16 -8.94 -41.19
C GLN A 309 -15.78 -8.87 -41.86
N LEU A 310 -15.08 -7.72 -41.74
CA LEU A 310 -13.71 -7.60 -42.24
C LEU A 310 -12.74 -8.51 -41.48
N ALA A 311 -12.83 -8.56 -40.15
CA ALA A 311 -12.00 -9.45 -39.35
C ALA A 311 -12.27 -10.93 -39.68
N GLU A 312 -13.53 -11.32 -39.87
CA GLU A 312 -13.92 -12.67 -40.31
C GLU A 312 -13.34 -13.00 -41.70
N LYS A 313 -13.45 -12.08 -42.66
CA LYS A 313 -12.86 -12.25 -43.97
C LYS A 313 -11.34 -12.39 -43.92
N LEU A 314 -10.64 -11.63 -43.09
CA LEU A 314 -9.19 -11.74 -42.96
C LEU A 314 -8.81 -13.09 -42.28
N TYR A 315 -9.56 -13.54 -41.31
CA TYR A 315 -9.41 -14.86 -40.72
C TYR A 315 -9.53 -15.97 -41.79
N GLU A 316 -10.57 -15.94 -42.63
CA GLU A 316 -10.77 -16.92 -43.70
C GLU A 316 -9.62 -16.89 -44.74
N ARG A 317 -9.14 -15.71 -45.11
CA ARG A 317 -8.01 -15.55 -46.04
C ARG A 317 -6.73 -16.14 -45.49
N ILE A 318 -6.45 -15.92 -44.22
CA ILE A 318 -5.28 -16.54 -43.55
C ILE A 318 -5.42 -18.06 -43.48
N GLN A 319 -6.62 -18.55 -43.18
CA GLN A 319 -6.89 -20.00 -43.21
C GLN A 319 -6.73 -20.63 -44.59
N ALA A 320 -7.01 -19.86 -45.64
CA ALA A 320 -6.82 -20.26 -47.04
C ALA A 320 -5.35 -20.20 -47.49
N GLY A 321 -4.42 -19.77 -46.60
CA GLY A 321 -2.98 -19.77 -46.84
C GLY A 321 -2.39 -18.44 -47.29
N GLU A 322 -3.13 -17.33 -47.21
CA GLU A 322 -2.55 -16.01 -47.43
C GLU A 322 -1.61 -15.63 -46.26
N ASP A 323 -0.58 -14.87 -46.60
CA ASP A 323 0.44 -14.50 -45.61
C ASP A 323 -0.12 -13.55 -44.56
N PHE A 324 -0.02 -13.95 -43.30
CA PHE A 324 -0.52 -13.17 -42.18
C PHE A 324 0.17 -11.79 -42.06
N ALA A 325 1.48 -11.74 -42.29
CA ALA A 325 2.24 -10.50 -42.11
C ALA A 325 1.90 -9.48 -43.20
N GLU A 326 1.66 -9.91 -44.44
CA GLU A 326 1.25 -9.02 -45.52
C GLU A 326 -0.18 -8.51 -45.34
N LEU A 327 -1.06 -9.34 -44.78
CA LEU A 327 -2.41 -8.91 -44.39
C LEU A 327 -2.38 -7.95 -43.23
N ALA A 328 -1.53 -8.19 -42.22
CA ALA A 328 -1.36 -7.27 -41.12
C ALA A 328 -0.84 -5.91 -41.58
N LYS A 329 0.19 -5.86 -42.42
CA LYS A 329 0.70 -4.60 -43.01
C LYS A 329 -0.38 -3.83 -43.79
N SER A 330 -1.27 -4.57 -44.48
CA SER A 330 -2.26 -3.95 -45.32
C SER A 330 -3.53 -3.51 -44.60
N TYR A 331 -3.91 -4.20 -43.54
CA TYR A 331 -5.22 -4.04 -42.89
C TYR A 331 -5.15 -3.72 -41.41
N SER A 332 -4.07 -4.05 -40.72
CA SER A 332 -4.01 -3.80 -39.26
C SER A 332 -3.92 -2.30 -38.95
N GLU A 333 -4.77 -1.86 -38.05
CA GLU A 333 -4.83 -0.51 -37.52
C GLU A 333 -4.13 -0.40 -36.13
N ASP A 334 -3.29 -1.39 -35.81
CA ASP A 334 -2.42 -1.30 -34.65
C ASP A 334 -1.13 -0.55 -34.98
N PRO A 335 -0.92 0.66 -34.41
CA PRO A 335 0.24 1.48 -34.78
C PRO A 335 1.58 0.86 -34.30
N GLY A 336 1.54 -0.04 -33.33
CA GLY A 336 2.74 -0.65 -32.75
C GLY A 336 3.28 -1.83 -33.55
N SER A 337 2.41 -2.61 -34.21
CA SER A 337 2.81 -3.88 -34.85
C SER A 337 2.46 -4.01 -36.32
N ALA A 338 1.53 -3.21 -36.87
CA ALA A 338 1.06 -3.35 -38.22
C ALA A 338 2.18 -3.43 -39.27
N LEU A 339 3.14 -2.48 -39.21
CA LEU A 339 4.27 -2.42 -40.16
C LEU A 339 5.24 -3.60 -40.00
N ASN A 340 5.26 -4.24 -38.83
CA ASN A 340 6.05 -5.43 -38.54
C ASN A 340 5.26 -6.74 -38.79
N GLY A 341 4.21 -6.69 -39.63
CA GLY A 341 3.39 -7.88 -39.91
C GLY A 341 2.51 -8.34 -38.74
N GLY A 342 2.17 -7.41 -37.84
CA GLY A 342 1.36 -7.65 -36.67
C GLY A 342 2.12 -8.28 -35.49
N ASP A 343 3.44 -8.44 -35.56
CA ASP A 343 4.26 -9.12 -34.56
C ASP A 343 4.43 -8.26 -33.29
N LEU A 344 3.96 -8.78 -32.16
CA LEU A 344 4.12 -8.18 -30.82
C LEU A 344 5.38 -8.69 -30.10
N ASN A 345 6.16 -9.57 -30.74
CA ASN A 345 7.29 -10.26 -30.12
C ASN A 345 6.89 -11.09 -28.87
N TRP A 346 7.88 -11.41 -28.04
CA TRP A 346 7.66 -12.07 -26.76
C TRP A 346 7.08 -11.07 -25.76
N ILE A 347 5.85 -11.33 -25.32
CA ILE A 347 5.10 -10.43 -24.44
C ILE A 347 4.61 -11.18 -23.19
N ASP A 348 4.61 -10.49 -22.05
CA ASP A 348 3.96 -10.97 -20.83
C ASP A 348 2.43 -10.94 -21.03
N PRO A 349 1.72 -12.06 -20.87
CA PRO A 349 0.26 -12.09 -20.93
C PRO A 349 -0.44 -11.03 -20.08
N ASN A 350 0.15 -10.69 -18.93
CA ASN A 350 -0.42 -9.71 -18.01
C ASN A 350 -0.34 -8.25 -18.50
N ALA A 351 0.45 -7.97 -19.52
CA ALA A 351 0.50 -6.66 -20.18
C ALA A 351 -0.67 -6.41 -21.13
N LEU A 352 -1.48 -7.44 -21.41
CA LEU A 352 -2.59 -7.39 -22.37
C LEU A 352 -3.93 -7.22 -21.67
N VAL A 353 -4.90 -6.63 -22.37
CA VAL A 353 -6.30 -6.54 -21.91
C VAL A 353 -6.88 -7.95 -21.68
N PRO A 354 -7.84 -8.10 -20.72
CA PRO A 354 -8.34 -9.40 -20.31
C PRO A 354 -8.84 -10.27 -21.47
N GLU A 355 -9.61 -9.68 -22.41
CA GLU A 355 -10.21 -10.38 -23.54
C GLU A 355 -9.15 -10.93 -24.50
N PHE A 356 -8.11 -10.13 -24.78
CA PHE A 356 -7.00 -10.56 -25.63
C PHE A 356 -6.21 -11.69 -24.95
N ARG A 357 -5.93 -11.55 -23.64
CA ARG A 357 -5.22 -12.55 -22.86
C ARG A 357 -5.96 -13.89 -22.81
N GLU A 358 -7.28 -13.87 -22.61
CA GLU A 358 -8.11 -15.08 -22.58
C GLU A 358 -8.07 -15.82 -23.91
N VAL A 359 -8.28 -15.13 -25.03
CA VAL A 359 -8.23 -15.73 -26.37
C VAL A 359 -6.83 -16.27 -26.67
N MET A 360 -5.78 -15.51 -26.36
CA MET A 360 -4.40 -15.93 -26.55
C MET A 360 -4.08 -17.17 -25.70
N ALA A 361 -4.56 -17.25 -24.45
CA ALA A 361 -4.34 -18.40 -23.57
C ALA A 361 -4.98 -19.68 -24.14
N ASN A 362 -6.17 -19.55 -24.70
CA ASN A 362 -6.96 -20.66 -25.25
C ASN A 362 -6.54 -21.05 -26.69
N THR A 363 -5.71 -20.23 -27.38
CA THR A 363 -5.24 -20.52 -28.74
C THR A 363 -3.97 -21.36 -28.67
N PRO A 364 -3.95 -22.59 -29.24
CA PRO A 364 -2.74 -23.42 -29.28
C PRO A 364 -1.61 -22.76 -30.08
N GLN A 365 -0.37 -23.11 -29.75
CA GLN A 365 0.79 -22.65 -30.52
C GLN A 365 0.70 -23.08 -31.98
N GLY A 366 1.05 -22.16 -32.89
CA GLY A 366 0.95 -22.32 -34.35
C GLY A 366 -0.48 -22.31 -34.86
N LYS A 367 -1.43 -21.81 -34.06
CA LYS A 367 -2.84 -21.71 -34.46
C LYS A 367 -3.32 -20.28 -34.45
N LEU A 368 -4.29 -20.01 -35.35
CA LEU A 368 -5.02 -18.77 -35.48
C LEU A 368 -6.23 -18.77 -34.56
N SER A 369 -6.50 -17.65 -33.86
CA SER A 369 -7.74 -17.47 -33.12
C SER A 369 -8.91 -17.19 -34.08
N LYS A 370 -10.13 -17.47 -33.62
CA LYS A 370 -11.31 -16.85 -34.26
C LYS A 370 -11.27 -15.32 -34.02
N PRO A 371 -11.92 -14.51 -34.85
CA PRO A 371 -12.07 -13.09 -34.59
C PRO A 371 -12.74 -12.85 -33.23
N PHE A 372 -12.21 -11.90 -32.47
CA PHE A 372 -12.73 -11.51 -31.15
C PHE A 372 -12.64 -10.01 -30.94
N GLN A 373 -13.45 -9.50 -30.03
CA GLN A 373 -13.58 -8.08 -29.75
C GLN A 373 -12.88 -7.70 -28.45
N THR A 374 -12.25 -6.51 -28.45
CA THR A 374 -11.78 -5.81 -27.24
C THR A 374 -12.26 -4.35 -27.29
N GLN A 375 -11.94 -3.57 -26.27
CA GLN A 375 -12.19 -2.11 -26.28
C GLN A 375 -11.50 -1.36 -27.43
N PHE A 376 -10.50 -1.96 -28.09
CA PHE A 376 -9.75 -1.34 -29.19
C PHE A 376 -10.34 -1.65 -30.59
N GLY A 377 -11.19 -2.67 -30.69
CA GLY A 377 -11.76 -3.14 -31.94
C GLY A 377 -11.76 -4.67 -32.04
N TRP A 378 -11.81 -5.16 -33.30
CA TRP A 378 -11.80 -6.59 -33.62
C TRP A 378 -10.39 -7.07 -33.92
N HIS A 379 -10.05 -8.22 -33.36
CA HIS A 379 -8.73 -8.84 -33.50
C HIS A 379 -8.80 -10.23 -34.08
N VAL A 380 -7.74 -10.58 -34.81
CA VAL A 380 -7.37 -11.94 -35.15
C VAL A 380 -5.94 -12.11 -34.73
N LEU A 381 -5.63 -13.15 -33.93
CA LEU A 381 -4.27 -13.41 -33.46
C LEU A 381 -3.78 -14.80 -33.84
N GLU A 382 -2.46 -14.94 -33.90
CA GLU A 382 -1.78 -16.21 -34.03
C GLU A 382 -0.70 -16.34 -32.96
N VAL A 383 -0.69 -17.46 -32.22
CA VAL A 383 0.32 -17.75 -31.22
C VAL A 383 1.50 -18.44 -31.88
N LEU A 384 2.65 -17.78 -31.97
CA LEU A 384 3.85 -18.27 -32.59
C LEU A 384 4.69 -19.16 -31.65
N GLY A 385 4.71 -18.81 -30.37
CA GLY A 385 5.49 -19.55 -29.37
C GLY A 385 5.09 -19.28 -27.93
N ARG A 386 5.50 -20.17 -27.04
CA ARG A 386 5.39 -19.98 -25.60
C ARG A 386 6.72 -20.35 -24.96
N ARG A 387 7.18 -19.58 -23.98
CA ARG A 387 8.38 -19.88 -23.23
C ARG A 387 8.26 -19.42 -21.78
N ALA A 388 8.97 -20.12 -20.93
CA ALA A 388 9.20 -19.68 -19.56
C ALA A 388 10.61 -19.07 -19.50
N THR A 389 10.70 -17.78 -19.15
CA THR A 389 11.97 -17.06 -19.05
C THR A 389 12.30 -16.82 -17.59
N ASP A 390 13.53 -17.17 -17.18
CA ASP A 390 14.02 -16.79 -15.85
C ASP A 390 14.27 -15.27 -15.81
N SER A 391 13.39 -14.57 -15.11
CA SER A 391 13.46 -13.13 -14.89
C SER A 391 13.97 -12.78 -13.49
N THR A 392 14.55 -13.74 -12.77
CA THR A 392 14.98 -13.59 -11.37
C THR A 392 15.99 -12.45 -11.20
N SER A 393 16.98 -12.35 -12.08
CA SER A 393 17.98 -11.27 -12.02
C SER A 393 17.33 -9.92 -12.24
N GLN A 394 16.49 -9.78 -13.25
CA GLN A 394 15.78 -8.55 -13.57
C GLN A 394 14.83 -8.13 -12.44
N ALA A 395 14.10 -9.08 -11.86
CA ALA A 395 13.23 -8.82 -10.72
C ALA A 395 14.02 -8.34 -9.49
N ARG A 396 15.18 -8.95 -9.21
CA ARG A 396 16.09 -8.52 -8.13
C ARG A 396 16.65 -7.14 -8.38
N GLU A 397 17.06 -6.81 -9.60
CA GLU A 397 17.53 -5.48 -9.98
C GLU A 397 16.42 -4.42 -9.77
N GLN A 398 15.21 -4.70 -10.21
CA GLN A 398 14.06 -3.82 -10.04
C GLN A 398 13.72 -3.62 -8.55
N GLN A 399 13.78 -4.68 -7.76
CA GLN A 399 13.56 -4.61 -6.32
C GLN A 399 14.68 -3.82 -5.63
N ALA A 400 15.94 -4.04 -6.00
CA ALA A 400 17.09 -3.29 -5.51
C ALA A 400 16.96 -1.80 -5.84
N MET A 401 16.57 -1.47 -7.07
CA MET A 401 16.33 -0.09 -7.51
C MET A 401 15.23 0.58 -6.66
N THR A 402 14.15 -0.14 -6.36
CA THR A 402 13.06 0.36 -5.52
C THR A 402 13.54 0.63 -4.09
N VAL A 403 14.28 -0.29 -3.49
CA VAL A 403 14.84 -0.14 -2.13
C VAL A 403 15.80 1.05 -2.07
N LEU A 404 16.70 1.16 -3.04
CA LEU A 404 17.66 2.26 -3.10
C LEU A 404 16.97 3.61 -3.32
N ARG A 405 15.96 3.66 -4.18
CA ARG A 405 15.16 4.86 -4.45
C ARG A 405 14.42 5.33 -3.20
N ASN A 406 13.78 4.42 -2.48
CA ASN A 406 13.07 4.75 -1.24
C ASN A 406 14.04 5.26 -0.17
N ARG A 407 15.20 4.62 0.01
CA ARG A 407 16.22 5.08 0.95
C ARG A 407 16.72 6.47 0.61
N LYS A 408 17.09 6.72 -0.66
CA LYS A 408 17.52 8.04 -1.11
C LYS A 408 16.42 9.09 -0.94
N TYR A 409 15.15 8.69 -1.18
CA TYR A 409 14.02 9.58 -0.97
C TYR A 409 13.89 9.99 0.50
N ASP A 410 13.98 9.05 1.43
CA ASP A 410 13.87 9.35 2.86
C ASP A 410 15.02 10.25 3.33
N GLU A 411 16.26 9.95 2.91
CA GLU A 411 17.46 10.73 3.22
C GLU A 411 17.37 12.17 2.67
N GLU A 412 17.00 12.31 1.39
CA GLU A 412 16.88 13.60 0.72
C GLU A 412 15.69 14.40 1.27
N LEU A 413 14.56 13.75 1.57
CA LEU A 413 13.41 14.38 2.19
C LEU A 413 13.78 14.97 3.55
N GLN A 414 14.46 14.22 4.42
CA GLN A 414 14.87 14.74 5.73
C GLN A 414 15.85 15.90 5.60
N THR A 415 16.77 15.83 4.65
CA THR A 415 17.72 16.90 4.38
C THR A 415 17.02 18.15 3.86
N TRP A 416 16.11 18.00 2.90
CA TRP A 416 15.33 19.11 2.36
C TRP A 416 14.40 19.73 3.41
N LEU A 417 13.74 18.93 4.27
CA LEU A 417 12.87 19.44 5.33
C LEU A 417 13.66 20.28 6.36
N ARG A 418 14.86 19.81 6.74
CA ARG A 418 15.77 20.63 7.59
C ARG A 418 16.16 21.91 6.91
N GLN A 419 16.58 21.84 5.65
CA GLN A 419 16.99 23.01 4.89
C GLN A 419 15.89 24.09 4.82
N ILE A 420 14.65 23.73 4.46
CA ILE A 420 13.54 24.71 4.40
C ILE A 420 13.19 25.26 5.78
N ARG A 421 13.41 24.48 6.86
CA ARG A 421 13.20 24.94 8.23
C ARG A 421 14.28 25.94 8.67
N ASP A 422 15.54 25.68 8.31
CA ASP A 422 16.70 26.52 8.66
C ASP A 422 16.74 27.84 7.87
N GLU A 423 16.25 27.81 6.61
CA GLU A 423 16.16 29.00 5.74
C GLU A 423 14.98 29.91 6.07
N ALA A 424 13.96 29.40 6.77
CA ALA A 424 12.72 30.13 7.06
C ALA A 424 12.85 31.05 8.28
N TYR A 425 12.18 32.20 8.21
CA TYR A 425 11.93 33.01 9.41
C TYR A 425 10.85 32.33 10.27
N VAL A 426 11.22 31.90 11.47
CA VAL A 426 10.29 31.29 12.40
C VAL A 426 10.42 31.92 13.78
N GLU A 427 9.32 32.53 14.28
CA GLU A 427 9.20 33.08 15.62
C GLU A 427 8.17 32.23 16.42
N ILE A 428 8.60 31.51 17.43
CA ILE A 428 7.73 30.71 18.30
C ILE A 428 7.26 31.58 19.48
N LYS A 429 5.93 31.62 19.71
CA LYS A 429 5.27 32.41 20.74
C LYS A 429 4.64 31.55 21.84
N LEU A 430 5.05 30.29 21.99
CA LEU A 430 4.58 29.43 23.08
C LEU A 430 5.23 29.83 24.40
N PRO A 431 4.47 30.01 25.50
CA PRO A 431 5.04 30.22 26.82
C PRO A 431 5.85 28.98 27.24
N GLY A 432 7.14 29.15 27.61
CA GLY A 432 8.02 28.11 28.11
C GLY A 432 8.92 27.43 27.09
N VAL A 433 8.90 27.87 25.82
CA VAL A 433 9.81 27.42 24.75
C VAL A 433 10.86 28.50 24.42
N ASP A 434 10.97 29.54 25.24
CA ASP A 434 11.93 30.60 25.00
C ASP A 434 13.38 30.14 25.16
N GLN A 435 14.19 30.33 24.10
CA GLN A 435 15.64 30.50 24.10
C GLN A 435 16.52 29.25 24.35
N ALA A 436 16.38 28.20 23.53
CA ALA A 436 17.45 27.22 23.42
C ALA A 436 18.02 27.09 21.98
N ALA A 437 17.84 28.11 21.15
CA ALA A 437 18.43 28.13 19.81
C ALA A 437 18.74 29.58 19.37
N GLN A 438 19.84 30.13 19.91
CA GLN A 438 20.65 31.13 19.25
C GLN A 438 22.05 30.59 19.03
#